data_e70bc5081e3e4e208472581dd2580a06
#
_entry.id   e70bc5081e3e4e208472581dd2580a06
#
_cell.length_a   1.000
_cell.length_b   1.000
_cell.length_c   1.000
_cell.angle_alpha   90.00
_cell.angle_beta   90.00
_cell.angle_gamma   90.00
#
_symmetry.space_group_name_H-M   'P 1'
#
loop_
_entity.id
_entity.type
_entity.pdbx_description
1 polymer ?
#
loop_
_entity_poly.entity_id
_entity_poly.type
_entity_poly.pdbx_seq_one_letter_code
_entity_poly.pdbx_strand_id
1 'polypeptide(L)'
;MQNNMAIKVKGTIAILTGGGDVPGLNPAIRAITIRAIREGYRVIGLRRGWAGIVDLVQDKKVDNSNNFIELTQIIVNKTGRTGGTFLHSSRTRPSHLPKASVPEQHRDSYTEEFNDMTKVVLSNLNYLGIDYLIPIGGDDTLSYAVRLYQEGVKVVAIPKTMDNDVPGTDYCIGFSTCITRTINMTNTLRTSAGSHERFLVLEVFGRYAGFTAMLPTMAGAANRCVIPEHKFEMENLAELLAHDRFDNPSNYSVVLVSEGAMFEGGEMVFKGDVKDQFGHAKLGGIGELVSHRLKELSPDYNNGKSVNIIHQKLGYLVRGGDPDAIDSIVPMAYGNLALDLILKGIHGRLVVLKNGRYDNVPIDVVTGKSKIVNIEKFYNTDRLCPNYNSFEMNPLFIMTSE
;
A
#
# COMPACT_ATOMS: atom_id res chain seq x y z
N MET A 1 -30.79 -22.00 -33.82
CA MET A 1 -29.78 -23.01 -33.44
C MET A 1 -28.47 -22.26 -33.29
N GLN A 2 -28.09 -21.85 -32.04
CA GLN A 2 -26.80 -21.26 -31.78
C GLN A 2 -25.81 -22.44 -31.64
N ASN A 3 -24.87 -22.52 -32.57
CA ASN A 3 -23.75 -23.45 -32.49
C ASN A 3 -22.96 -23.14 -31.20
N ASN A 4 -23.13 -23.96 -30.15
CA ASN A 4 -22.21 -24.03 -29.04
C ASN A 4 -20.87 -24.64 -29.51
N MET A 5 -20.08 -23.88 -30.26
CA MET A 5 -18.65 -24.21 -30.33
C MET A 5 -18.10 -23.98 -28.92
N ALA A 6 -17.74 -25.03 -28.24
CA ALA A 6 -16.96 -24.96 -26.99
C ALA A 6 -15.69 -24.15 -27.31
N ILE A 7 -15.65 -22.91 -26.87
CA ILE A 7 -14.44 -22.05 -27.04
C ILE A 7 -13.33 -22.77 -26.29
N LYS A 8 -12.32 -23.25 -27.03
CA LYS A 8 -11.15 -23.92 -26.44
C LYS A 8 -10.42 -22.90 -25.59
N VAL A 9 -10.46 -23.06 -24.27
CA VAL A 9 -9.79 -22.19 -23.32
C VAL A 9 -8.28 -22.25 -23.58
N LYS A 10 -7.65 -21.09 -23.76
CA LYS A 10 -6.19 -20.98 -24.03
C LYS A 10 -5.32 -21.32 -22.81
N GLY A 11 -5.90 -21.17 -21.63
CA GLY A 11 -5.24 -21.40 -20.34
C GLY A 11 -6.01 -20.75 -19.20
N THR A 12 -5.48 -20.87 -17.98
CA THR A 12 -6.07 -20.32 -16.76
C THR A 12 -5.14 -19.28 -16.13
N ILE A 13 -5.69 -18.09 -15.87
CA ILE A 13 -4.99 -17.01 -15.16
C ILE A 13 -5.57 -16.91 -13.76
N ALA A 14 -4.73 -16.96 -12.73
CA ALA A 14 -5.14 -16.67 -11.36
C ALA A 14 -4.76 -15.25 -10.94
N ILE A 15 -5.65 -14.61 -10.20
CA ILE A 15 -5.45 -13.27 -9.61
C ILE A 15 -5.60 -13.39 -8.11
N LEU A 16 -4.72 -12.74 -7.35
CA LEU A 16 -4.89 -12.55 -5.91
C LEU A 16 -4.53 -11.13 -5.48
N THR A 17 -5.08 -10.72 -4.33
CA THR A 17 -4.71 -9.48 -3.64
C THR A 17 -4.19 -9.80 -2.25
N GLY A 18 -2.98 -9.34 -1.93
CA GLY A 18 -2.32 -9.62 -0.65
C GLY A 18 -1.90 -8.37 0.12
N GLY A 19 -1.72 -8.52 1.43
CA GLY A 19 -1.39 -7.45 2.34
C GLY A 19 -2.60 -6.56 2.71
N GLY A 20 -2.35 -5.33 3.16
CA GLY A 20 -3.44 -4.37 3.44
C GLY A 20 -4.22 -4.03 2.17
N ASP A 21 -5.54 -3.89 2.30
CA ASP A 21 -6.40 -3.43 1.22
C ASP A 21 -6.17 -1.93 0.92
N VAL A 22 -6.46 -1.54 -0.30
CA VAL A 22 -6.42 -0.14 -0.74
C VAL A 22 -7.49 0.10 -1.81
N PRO A 23 -7.93 1.35 -2.02
CA PRO A 23 -8.71 1.71 -3.20
C PRO A 23 -7.92 1.45 -4.48
N GLY A 24 -8.55 0.90 -5.52
CA GLY A 24 -7.89 0.59 -6.81
C GLY A 24 -7.67 -0.90 -7.09
N LEU A 25 -7.77 -1.77 -6.08
CA LEU A 25 -7.64 -3.23 -6.28
C LEU A 25 -8.75 -3.80 -7.18
N ASN A 26 -9.99 -3.44 -6.92
CA ASN A 26 -11.12 -3.90 -7.71
C ASN A 26 -11.09 -3.42 -9.17
N PRO A 27 -10.74 -2.19 -9.50
CA PRO A 27 -10.45 -1.76 -10.87
C PRO A 27 -9.40 -2.62 -11.59
N ALA A 28 -8.30 -2.96 -10.92
CA ALA A 28 -7.27 -3.84 -11.49
C ALA A 28 -7.80 -5.24 -11.79
N ILE A 29 -8.46 -5.88 -10.81
CA ILE A 29 -9.07 -7.22 -10.96
C ILE A 29 -10.07 -7.21 -12.12
N ARG A 30 -10.91 -6.17 -12.20
CA ARG A 30 -11.89 -6.02 -13.29
C ARG A 30 -11.22 -5.94 -14.66
N ALA A 31 -10.20 -5.10 -14.80
CA ALA A 31 -9.51 -4.90 -16.08
C ALA A 31 -8.86 -6.19 -16.56
N ILE A 32 -8.12 -6.88 -15.68
CA ILE A 32 -7.49 -8.17 -15.97
C ILE A 32 -8.55 -9.18 -16.41
N THR A 33 -9.61 -9.33 -15.61
CA THR A 33 -10.64 -10.35 -15.85
C THR A 33 -11.35 -10.15 -17.19
N ILE A 34 -11.81 -8.94 -17.47
CA ILE A 34 -12.54 -8.65 -18.72
C ILE A 34 -11.66 -8.92 -19.93
N ARG A 35 -10.42 -8.46 -19.89
CA ARG A 35 -9.51 -8.64 -21.01
C ARG A 35 -9.09 -10.11 -21.16
N ALA A 36 -8.74 -10.80 -20.08
CA ALA A 36 -8.37 -12.21 -20.14
C ALA A 36 -9.49 -13.09 -20.73
N ILE A 37 -10.74 -12.87 -20.32
CA ILE A 37 -11.91 -13.59 -20.89
C ILE A 37 -12.03 -13.31 -22.41
N ARG A 38 -11.88 -12.05 -22.84
CA ARG A 38 -11.94 -11.69 -24.27
C ARG A 38 -10.83 -12.37 -25.09
N GLU A 39 -9.67 -12.55 -24.47
CA GLU A 39 -8.52 -13.26 -25.09
C GLU A 39 -8.65 -14.79 -25.04
N GLY A 40 -9.72 -15.31 -24.43
CA GLY A 40 -10.00 -16.75 -24.35
C GLY A 40 -9.38 -17.48 -23.17
N TYR A 41 -9.02 -16.78 -22.10
CA TYR A 41 -8.54 -17.38 -20.87
C TYR A 41 -9.67 -17.57 -19.86
N ARG A 42 -9.58 -18.65 -19.07
CA ARG A 42 -10.32 -18.81 -17.83
C ARG A 42 -9.65 -17.97 -16.74
N VAL A 43 -10.45 -17.32 -15.87
CA VAL A 43 -9.88 -16.47 -14.81
C VAL A 43 -10.37 -16.96 -13.44
N ILE A 44 -9.43 -17.16 -12.53
CA ILE A 44 -9.69 -17.57 -11.14
C ILE A 44 -9.22 -16.46 -10.20
N GLY A 45 -10.10 -16.00 -9.31
CA GLY A 45 -9.74 -15.16 -8.18
C GLY A 45 -9.41 -16.01 -6.97
N LEU A 46 -8.15 -16.02 -6.52
CA LEU A 46 -7.76 -16.64 -5.25
C LEU A 46 -8.19 -15.70 -4.12
N ARG A 47 -8.95 -16.22 -3.17
CA ARG A 47 -9.51 -15.40 -2.09
C ARG A 47 -8.56 -15.33 -0.90
N ARG A 48 -8.65 -14.25 -0.14
CA ARG A 48 -7.83 -14.02 1.06
C ARG A 48 -6.31 -14.08 0.76
N GLY A 49 -5.90 -13.56 -0.40
CA GLY A 49 -4.50 -13.53 -0.81
C GLY A 49 -3.87 -14.94 -0.86
N TRP A 50 -2.69 -15.09 -0.29
CA TRP A 50 -2.01 -16.40 -0.24
C TRP A 50 -2.70 -17.43 0.66
N ALA A 51 -3.55 -17.02 1.62
CA ALA A 51 -4.27 -17.95 2.47
C ALA A 51 -5.19 -18.89 1.65
N GLY A 52 -5.91 -18.35 0.67
CA GLY A 52 -6.82 -19.15 -0.13
C GLY A 52 -6.17 -20.30 -0.86
N ILE A 53 -4.94 -20.09 -1.38
CA ILE A 53 -4.23 -21.19 -2.07
C ILE A 53 -3.56 -22.14 -1.08
N VAL A 54 -3.19 -21.69 0.11
CA VAL A 54 -2.65 -22.56 1.19
C VAL A 54 -3.76 -23.47 1.74
N ASP A 55 -4.95 -22.91 1.98
CA ASP A 55 -6.08 -23.62 2.59
C ASP A 55 -6.87 -24.51 1.62
N LEU A 56 -6.53 -24.48 0.33
CA LEU A 56 -7.25 -25.23 -0.70
C LEU A 56 -7.16 -26.74 -0.44
N VAL A 57 -8.30 -27.42 -0.50
CA VAL A 57 -8.40 -28.88 -0.39
C VAL A 57 -8.53 -29.49 -1.79
N GLN A 58 -7.65 -30.42 -2.13
CA GLN A 58 -7.64 -31.09 -3.45
C GLN A 58 -8.68 -32.24 -3.53
N ASP A 59 -9.93 -31.92 -3.18
CA ASP A 59 -11.06 -32.81 -3.33
C ASP A 59 -12.22 -32.06 -3.98
N LYS A 60 -12.72 -32.56 -5.11
CA LYS A 60 -13.86 -31.99 -5.83
C LYS A 60 -15.17 -31.99 -5.04
N LYS A 61 -15.27 -32.81 -3.99
CA LYS A 61 -16.45 -32.89 -3.12
C LYS A 61 -16.45 -31.82 -2.04
N VAL A 62 -15.29 -31.22 -1.76
CA VAL A 62 -15.15 -30.17 -0.76
C VAL A 62 -15.48 -28.82 -1.37
N ASP A 63 -16.28 -28.01 -0.67
CA ASP A 63 -16.56 -26.64 -1.05
C ASP A 63 -15.32 -25.74 -0.79
N ASN A 64 -14.67 -25.34 -1.87
CA ASN A 64 -13.54 -24.43 -1.87
C ASN A 64 -13.94 -22.96 -2.19
N SER A 65 -15.21 -22.62 -2.12
CA SER A 65 -15.70 -21.25 -2.44
C SER A 65 -15.08 -20.14 -1.57
N ASN A 66 -14.62 -20.49 -0.38
CA ASN A 66 -13.85 -19.60 0.49
C ASN A 66 -12.39 -19.41 0.06
N ASN A 67 -11.85 -20.27 -0.79
CA ASN A 67 -10.46 -20.30 -1.20
C ASN A 67 -10.26 -19.69 -2.60
N PHE A 68 -11.19 -19.94 -3.51
CA PHE A 68 -11.17 -19.34 -4.84
C PHE A 68 -12.58 -19.15 -5.41
N ILE A 69 -12.67 -18.31 -6.42
CA ILE A 69 -13.88 -18.08 -7.20
C ILE A 69 -13.53 -17.97 -8.68
N GLU A 70 -14.36 -18.55 -9.55
CA GLU A 70 -14.25 -18.30 -10.99
C GLU A 70 -14.77 -16.93 -11.33
N LEU A 71 -13.93 -16.09 -11.93
CA LEU A 71 -14.26 -14.71 -12.25
C LEU A 71 -14.97 -14.63 -13.60
N THR A 72 -16.12 -13.99 -13.58
CA THR A 72 -16.90 -13.69 -14.79
C THR A 72 -17.05 -12.20 -14.96
N GLN A 73 -17.38 -11.76 -16.19
CA GLN A 73 -17.64 -10.35 -16.47
C GLN A 73 -18.77 -9.79 -15.59
N ILE A 74 -19.78 -10.59 -15.27
CA ILE A 74 -20.91 -10.18 -14.42
C ILE A 74 -20.42 -9.85 -12.99
N ILE A 75 -19.58 -10.73 -12.42
CA ILE A 75 -19.05 -10.54 -11.05
C ILE A 75 -18.22 -9.27 -10.98
N VAL A 76 -17.26 -9.10 -11.89
CA VAL A 76 -16.32 -7.98 -11.80
C VAL A 76 -16.94 -6.63 -12.19
N ASN A 77 -18.01 -6.61 -13.01
CA ASN A 77 -18.72 -5.37 -13.33
C ASN A 77 -19.43 -4.74 -12.13
N LYS A 78 -19.87 -5.56 -11.15
CA LYS A 78 -20.52 -5.06 -9.92
C LYS A 78 -19.55 -4.36 -8.99
N THR A 79 -18.27 -4.74 -9.02
CA THR A 79 -17.27 -4.32 -8.03
C THR A 79 -16.22 -3.35 -8.58
N GLY A 80 -16.20 -3.10 -9.87
CA GLY A 80 -15.09 -2.44 -10.58
C GLY A 80 -14.79 -0.99 -10.18
N ARG A 81 -15.62 -0.36 -9.33
CA ARG A 81 -15.41 1.02 -8.85
C ARG A 81 -15.49 1.13 -7.33
N THR A 82 -15.61 0.02 -6.62
CA THR A 82 -15.68 0.01 -5.16
C THR A 82 -14.29 -0.09 -4.55
N GLY A 83 -14.15 0.47 -3.36
CA GLY A 83 -12.92 0.33 -2.57
C GLY A 83 -12.72 -1.08 -2.02
N GLY A 84 -11.59 -1.27 -1.35
CA GLY A 84 -11.20 -2.58 -0.83
C GLY A 84 -10.92 -3.61 -1.93
N THR A 85 -11.09 -4.89 -1.59
CA THR A 85 -10.98 -6.01 -2.53
C THR A 85 -12.07 -7.03 -2.30
N PHE A 86 -12.84 -7.36 -3.33
CA PHE A 86 -13.88 -8.39 -3.22
C PHE A 86 -13.32 -9.83 -3.17
N LEU A 87 -12.05 -10.01 -3.51
CA LEU A 87 -11.34 -11.28 -3.32
C LEU A 87 -10.90 -11.48 -1.87
N HIS A 88 -11.08 -10.48 -1.02
CA HIS A 88 -10.49 -10.41 0.32
C HIS A 88 -8.96 -10.44 0.29
N SER A 89 -8.33 -10.20 1.42
CA SER A 89 -6.87 -10.14 1.53
C SER A 89 -6.40 -10.79 2.82
N SER A 90 -5.14 -11.19 2.84
CA SER A 90 -4.44 -11.61 4.06
C SER A 90 -2.96 -11.19 3.99
N ARG A 91 -2.30 -11.28 5.14
CA ARG A 91 -0.84 -11.14 5.26
C ARG A 91 -0.15 -12.50 5.42
N THR A 92 -0.80 -13.56 4.95
CA THR A 92 -0.25 -14.92 4.99
C THR A 92 1.07 -14.97 4.23
N ARG A 93 2.09 -15.52 4.86
CA ARG A 93 3.41 -15.79 4.26
C ARG A 93 3.59 -17.30 4.14
N PRO A 94 3.32 -17.91 2.99
CA PRO A 94 3.37 -19.37 2.88
C PRO A 94 4.76 -19.98 3.12
N SER A 95 5.83 -19.25 2.84
CA SER A 95 7.21 -19.66 3.12
C SER A 95 7.61 -19.58 4.60
N HIS A 96 6.77 -18.97 5.45
CA HIS A 96 7.02 -18.78 6.88
C HIS A 96 5.71 -18.76 7.65
N LEU A 97 4.93 -19.85 7.52
CA LEU A 97 3.59 -19.95 8.10
C LEU A 97 3.68 -20.44 9.56
N PRO A 98 3.10 -19.70 10.54
CA PRO A 98 3.05 -20.18 11.93
C PRO A 98 2.29 -21.50 12.04
N LYS A 99 2.73 -22.39 12.93
CA LYS A 99 2.11 -23.70 13.17
C LYS A 99 0.60 -23.62 13.39
N ALA A 100 0.15 -22.63 14.14
CA ALA A 100 -1.28 -22.41 14.42
C ALA A 100 -2.11 -22.10 13.16
N SER A 101 -1.47 -21.64 12.08
CA SER A 101 -2.10 -21.27 10.81
C SER A 101 -1.99 -22.37 9.75
N VAL A 102 -1.34 -23.51 10.07
CA VAL A 102 -1.24 -24.65 9.16
C VAL A 102 -2.62 -25.29 9.00
N PRO A 103 -3.13 -25.47 7.75
CA PRO A 103 -4.41 -26.12 7.51
C PRO A 103 -4.47 -27.52 8.11
N GLU A 104 -5.65 -27.94 8.59
CA GLU A 104 -5.84 -29.19 9.31
C GLU A 104 -5.32 -30.40 8.55
N GLN A 105 -5.57 -30.45 7.25
CA GLN A 105 -5.11 -31.53 6.38
C GLN A 105 -3.58 -31.67 6.24
N HIS A 106 -2.82 -30.70 6.72
CA HIS A 106 -1.35 -30.68 6.62
C HIS A 106 -0.64 -30.68 7.97
N ARG A 107 -1.37 -30.62 9.10
CA ARG A 107 -0.78 -30.50 10.45
C ARG A 107 0.20 -31.62 10.83
N ASP A 108 -0.04 -32.83 10.38
CA ASP A 108 0.84 -33.96 10.67
C ASP A 108 2.21 -33.84 9.95
N SER A 109 2.24 -33.15 8.80
CA SER A 109 3.44 -33.00 7.98
C SER A 109 4.21 -31.72 8.23
N TYR A 110 3.58 -30.70 8.87
CA TYR A 110 4.13 -29.38 9.11
C TYR A 110 4.02 -29.04 10.60
N THR A 111 5.01 -29.48 11.37
CA THR A 111 4.98 -29.48 12.85
C THR A 111 5.88 -28.42 13.49
N GLU A 112 6.72 -27.75 12.70
CA GLU A 112 7.62 -26.71 13.14
C GLU A 112 6.87 -25.45 13.63
N GLU A 113 7.52 -24.61 14.43
CA GLU A 113 6.94 -23.33 14.86
C GLU A 113 6.58 -22.45 13.66
N PHE A 114 7.44 -22.45 12.63
CA PHE A 114 7.20 -21.82 11.32
C PHE A 114 7.47 -22.82 10.21
N ASN A 115 6.60 -22.87 9.22
CA ASN A 115 6.60 -23.89 8.19
C ASN A 115 6.63 -23.27 6.79
N ASP A 116 7.41 -23.85 5.87
CA ASP A 116 7.39 -23.51 4.45
C ASP A 116 6.39 -24.37 3.69
N MET A 117 5.24 -23.80 3.39
CA MET A 117 4.14 -24.43 2.66
C MET A 117 4.26 -24.30 1.14
N THR A 118 5.41 -23.88 0.60
CA THR A 118 5.58 -23.63 -0.85
C THR A 118 5.25 -24.85 -1.69
N LYS A 119 5.60 -26.06 -1.24
CA LYS A 119 5.25 -27.32 -1.93
C LYS A 119 3.74 -27.52 -2.05
N VAL A 120 2.99 -27.17 -1.01
CA VAL A 120 1.52 -27.24 -0.99
C VAL A 120 0.95 -26.20 -1.97
N VAL A 121 1.46 -24.99 -1.95
CA VAL A 121 1.03 -23.92 -2.88
C VAL A 121 1.26 -24.35 -4.33
N LEU A 122 2.43 -24.88 -4.68
CA LEU A 122 2.74 -25.36 -6.03
C LEU A 122 1.79 -26.50 -6.46
N SER A 123 1.55 -27.46 -5.56
CA SER A 123 0.59 -28.56 -5.80
C SER A 123 -0.82 -28.02 -6.04
N ASN A 124 -1.26 -27.04 -5.25
CA ASN A 124 -2.60 -26.46 -5.35
C ASN A 124 -2.76 -25.61 -6.63
N LEU A 125 -1.73 -24.86 -7.04
CA LEU A 125 -1.73 -24.15 -8.32
C LEU A 125 -1.86 -25.11 -9.51
N ASN A 126 -1.13 -26.25 -9.47
CA ASN A 126 -1.23 -27.28 -10.48
C ASN A 126 -2.60 -27.97 -10.49
N TYR A 127 -3.17 -28.27 -9.31
CA TYR A 127 -4.51 -28.86 -9.18
C TYR A 127 -5.61 -27.98 -9.80
N LEU A 128 -5.50 -26.64 -9.65
CA LEU A 128 -6.40 -25.68 -10.29
C LEU A 128 -6.12 -25.46 -11.78
N GLY A 129 -5.02 -26.02 -12.31
CA GLY A 129 -4.59 -25.86 -13.69
C GLY A 129 -4.19 -24.42 -14.03
N ILE A 130 -3.50 -23.73 -13.12
CA ILE A 130 -3.11 -22.34 -13.29
C ILE A 130 -1.86 -22.26 -14.16
N ASP A 131 -1.97 -21.59 -15.31
CA ASP A 131 -0.86 -21.32 -16.22
C ASP A 131 -0.10 -20.05 -15.89
N TYR A 132 -0.82 -19.00 -15.42
CA TYR A 132 -0.25 -17.71 -15.08
C TYR A 132 -0.83 -17.20 -13.77
N LEU A 133 0.01 -16.53 -12.98
CA LEU A 133 -0.36 -15.93 -11.70
C LEU A 133 -0.12 -14.43 -11.71
N ILE A 134 -1.15 -13.65 -11.35
CA ILE A 134 -1.08 -12.19 -11.22
C ILE A 134 -1.31 -11.81 -9.75
N PRO A 135 -0.26 -11.77 -8.92
CA PRO A 135 -0.35 -11.26 -7.56
C PRO A 135 -0.34 -9.73 -7.57
N ILE A 136 -1.27 -9.13 -6.81
CA ILE A 136 -1.38 -7.69 -6.58
C ILE A 136 -1.10 -7.43 -5.11
N GLY A 137 0.02 -6.76 -4.78
CA GLY A 137 0.40 -6.58 -3.38
C GLY A 137 1.60 -5.68 -3.14
N GLY A 138 1.95 -5.53 -1.87
CA GLY A 138 3.18 -4.90 -1.39
C GLY A 138 4.30 -5.93 -1.19
N ASP A 139 5.35 -5.52 -0.51
CA ASP A 139 6.62 -6.26 -0.35
C ASP A 139 6.44 -7.73 0.02
N ASP A 140 5.66 -8.04 1.08
CA ASP A 140 5.46 -9.41 1.54
C ASP A 140 4.80 -10.29 0.47
N THR A 141 3.80 -9.75 -0.23
CA THR A 141 3.08 -10.47 -1.28
C THR A 141 3.95 -10.68 -2.50
N LEU A 142 4.69 -9.67 -2.88
CA LEU A 142 5.54 -9.68 -4.07
C LEU A 142 6.82 -10.48 -3.85
N SER A 143 7.43 -10.44 -2.67
CA SER A 143 8.59 -11.27 -2.33
C SER A 143 8.28 -12.75 -2.42
N TYR A 144 7.09 -13.18 -1.96
CA TYR A 144 6.69 -14.57 -2.13
C TYR A 144 6.37 -14.91 -3.60
N ALA A 145 5.88 -13.94 -4.38
CA ALA A 145 5.69 -14.12 -5.81
C ALA A 145 7.03 -14.31 -6.57
N VAL A 146 8.12 -13.64 -6.13
CA VAL A 146 9.49 -13.90 -6.64
C VAL A 146 9.90 -15.34 -6.35
N ARG A 147 9.66 -15.83 -5.13
CA ARG A 147 9.95 -17.23 -4.78
C ARG A 147 9.20 -18.21 -5.69
N LEU A 148 7.91 -18.00 -5.92
CA LEU A 148 7.14 -18.84 -6.83
C LEU A 148 7.65 -18.79 -8.28
N TYR A 149 8.09 -17.61 -8.73
CA TYR A 149 8.72 -17.49 -10.04
C TYR A 149 10.01 -18.31 -10.14
N GLN A 150 10.85 -18.31 -9.10
CA GLN A 150 12.06 -19.14 -9.02
C GLN A 150 11.75 -20.65 -9.03
N GLU A 151 10.58 -21.04 -8.50
CA GLU A 151 10.06 -22.42 -8.54
C GLU A 151 9.36 -22.76 -9.87
N GLY A 152 9.40 -21.88 -10.89
CA GLY A 152 8.88 -22.11 -12.22
C GLY A 152 7.45 -21.65 -12.49
N VAL A 153 6.77 -21.00 -11.54
CA VAL A 153 5.44 -20.42 -11.77
C VAL A 153 5.57 -19.18 -12.67
N LYS A 154 4.74 -19.07 -13.70
CA LYS A 154 4.72 -17.90 -14.60
C LYS A 154 4.00 -16.73 -13.92
N VAL A 155 4.75 -15.79 -13.36
CA VAL A 155 4.24 -14.67 -12.59
C VAL A 155 4.36 -13.36 -13.36
N VAL A 156 3.29 -12.53 -13.32
CA VAL A 156 3.33 -11.10 -13.69
C VAL A 156 2.70 -10.33 -12.53
N ALA A 157 3.50 -9.55 -11.82
CA ALA A 157 3.12 -8.90 -10.57
C ALA A 157 2.65 -7.45 -10.76
N ILE A 158 1.81 -6.96 -9.84
CA ILE A 158 1.29 -5.59 -9.83
C ILE A 158 1.55 -4.95 -8.46
N PRO A 159 2.22 -3.77 -8.40
CA PRO A 159 2.57 -3.13 -7.14
C PRO A 159 1.37 -2.43 -6.51
N LYS A 160 1.17 -2.66 -5.22
CA LYS A 160 0.09 -2.08 -4.43
C LYS A 160 0.59 -1.79 -3.01
N THR A 161 0.60 -0.52 -2.63
CA THR A 161 0.81 -0.04 -1.27
C THR A 161 0.44 1.43 -1.19
N MET A 162 -0.09 1.88 -0.06
CA MET A 162 -0.35 3.29 0.17
C MET A 162 0.93 4.10 0.41
N ASP A 163 1.97 3.45 0.92
CA ASP A 163 3.23 4.13 1.26
C ASP A 163 4.07 4.44 0.01
N ASN A 164 3.71 3.86 -1.13
CA ASN A 164 4.39 4.01 -2.41
C ASN A 164 5.88 3.61 -2.37
N ASP A 165 6.20 2.61 -1.57
CA ASP A 165 7.55 2.19 -1.19
C ASP A 165 8.09 0.97 -1.97
N VAL A 166 7.31 0.40 -2.91
CA VAL A 166 7.79 -0.69 -3.78
C VAL A 166 8.86 -0.14 -4.74
N PRO A 167 10.06 -0.76 -4.78
CA PRO A 167 11.13 -0.32 -5.66
C PRO A 167 10.82 -0.60 -7.14
N GLY A 168 11.43 0.17 -8.03
CA GLY A 168 11.31 0.00 -9.49
C GLY A 168 10.07 0.64 -10.11
N THR A 169 9.17 1.20 -9.32
CA THR A 169 7.98 1.93 -9.82
C THR A 169 7.81 3.30 -9.16
N ASP A 170 7.36 4.27 -9.93
CA ASP A 170 7.00 5.59 -9.41
C ASP A 170 5.66 5.58 -8.68
N TYR A 171 4.80 4.61 -8.98
CA TYR A 171 3.43 4.58 -8.50
C TYR A 171 2.96 3.19 -8.09
N CYS A 172 2.38 3.09 -6.90
CA CYS A 172 1.68 1.91 -6.40
C CYS A 172 0.18 2.19 -6.27
N ILE A 173 -0.64 1.16 -6.53
CA ILE A 173 -2.10 1.25 -6.38
C ILE A 173 -2.46 1.62 -4.93
N GLY A 174 -3.36 2.58 -4.76
CA GLY A 174 -3.87 3.06 -3.47
C GLY A 174 -3.21 4.34 -2.96
N PHE A 175 -2.09 4.74 -3.56
CA PHE A 175 -1.32 5.90 -3.12
C PHE A 175 -2.05 7.23 -3.36
N SER A 176 -2.55 7.48 -4.56
CA SER A 176 -3.23 8.75 -4.90
C SER A 176 -4.47 9.00 -4.04
N THR A 177 -5.27 7.97 -3.83
CA THR A 177 -6.46 8.07 -2.96
C THR A 177 -6.08 8.39 -1.52
N CYS A 178 -4.98 7.79 -1.01
CA CYS A 178 -4.45 8.10 0.31
C CYS A 178 -4.07 9.59 0.41
N ILE A 179 -3.35 10.12 -0.57
CA ILE A 179 -2.96 11.54 -0.63
C ILE A 179 -4.19 12.44 -0.68
N THR A 180 -5.11 12.19 -1.61
CA THR A 180 -6.34 12.97 -1.79
C THR A 180 -7.16 13.03 -0.50
N ARG A 181 -7.31 11.90 0.19
CA ARG A 181 -8.05 11.82 1.46
C ARG A 181 -7.33 12.50 2.60
N THR A 182 -6.01 12.38 2.67
CA THR A 182 -5.19 13.09 3.67
C THR A 182 -5.38 14.59 3.52
N ILE A 183 -5.33 15.14 2.30
CA ILE A 183 -5.60 16.55 2.02
C ILE A 183 -7.00 16.94 2.50
N ASN A 184 -8.03 16.18 2.12
CA ASN A 184 -9.41 16.48 2.45
C ASN A 184 -9.66 16.43 3.97
N MET A 185 -9.14 15.44 4.68
CA MET A 185 -9.27 15.32 6.14
C MET A 185 -8.51 16.45 6.85
N THR A 186 -7.32 16.80 6.39
CA THR A 186 -6.56 17.93 6.92
C THR A 186 -7.34 19.24 6.77
N ASN A 187 -7.88 19.50 5.58
CA ASN A 187 -8.68 20.69 5.32
C ASN A 187 -9.96 20.74 6.17
N THR A 188 -10.58 19.59 6.43
CA THR A 188 -11.75 19.50 7.32
C THR A 188 -11.39 19.89 8.75
N LEU A 189 -10.28 19.37 9.28
CA LEU A 189 -9.84 19.63 10.67
C LEU A 189 -9.26 21.02 10.87
N ARG A 190 -8.72 21.64 9.83
CA ARG A 190 -8.24 23.05 9.83
C ARG A 190 -9.28 24.01 10.34
N THR A 191 -10.54 23.84 9.99
CA THR A 191 -11.63 24.72 10.42
C THR A 191 -11.74 24.81 11.94
N SER A 192 -11.63 23.65 12.60
CA SER A 192 -11.61 23.58 14.07
C SER A 192 -10.30 24.12 14.66
N ALA A 193 -9.16 23.89 14.00
CA ALA A 193 -7.88 24.41 14.45
C ALA A 193 -7.88 25.95 14.41
N GLY A 194 -8.34 26.55 13.31
CA GLY A 194 -8.44 28.00 13.16
C GLY A 194 -9.46 28.64 14.10
N SER A 195 -10.64 28.02 14.30
CA SER A 195 -11.67 28.57 15.20
C SER A 195 -11.20 28.70 16.66
N HIS A 196 -10.17 27.95 17.05
CA HIS A 196 -9.67 27.92 18.43
C HIS A 196 -8.17 28.17 18.54
N GLU A 197 -7.53 28.68 17.49
CA GLU A 197 -6.12 29.09 17.45
C GLU A 197 -5.14 27.99 17.89
N ARG A 198 -5.32 26.75 17.36
CA ARG A 198 -4.64 25.53 17.83
C ARG A 198 -3.51 25.10 16.91
N PHE A 199 -2.61 24.27 17.43
CA PHE A 199 -1.82 23.36 16.60
C PHE A 199 -2.66 22.17 16.15
N LEU A 200 -2.48 21.72 14.92
CA LEU A 200 -3.10 20.52 14.36
C LEU A 200 -1.99 19.52 14.02
N VAL A 201 -1.98 18.39 14.71
CA VAL A 201 -1.03 17.29 14.52
C VAL A 201 -1.77 16.10 13.94
N LEU A 202 -1.43 15.68 12.73
CA LEU A 202 -2.07 14.56 12.05
C LEU A 202 -1.06 13.44 11.81
N GLU A 203 -1.28 12.28 12.45
CA GLU A 203 -0.49 11.07 12.18
C GLU A 203 -1.03 10.39 10.93
N VAL A 204 -0.14 10.19 9.95
CA VAL A 204 -0.43 9.57 8.65
C VAL A 204 0.39 8.29 8.45
N PHE A 205 0.07 7.50 7.44
CA PHE A 205 0.89 6.36 7.05
C PHE A 205 2.30 6.79 6.64
N GLY A 206 3.17 5.84 6.36
CA GLY A 206 4.57 6.06 6.02
C GLY A 206 5.48 5.44 7.07
N ARG A 207 5.64 4.09 6.98
CA ARG A 207 6.51 3.36 7.91
C ARG A 207 7.98 3.62 7.64
N TYR A 208 8.38 3.52 6.38
CA TYR A 208 9.76 3.66 5.92
C TYR A 208 9.92 4.75 4.86
N ALA A 209 8.83 5.18 4.24
CA ALA A 209 8.80 6.19 3.21
C ALA A 209 7.80 7.31 3.56
N GLY A 210 8.28 8.55 3.53
CA GLY A 210 7.53 9.74 3.97
C GLY A 210 6.63 10.38 2.91
N PHE A 211 6.40 9.74 1.76
CA PHE A 211 5.60 10.31 0.67
C PHE A 211 4.18 10.71 1.10
N THR A 212 3.58 9.94 2.01
CA THR A 212 2.21 10.18 2.51
C THR A 212 2.05 11.41 3.41
N ALA A 213 3.15 11.89 4.01
CA ALA A 213 3.19 13.16 4.71
C ALA A 213 3.69 14.30 3.80
N MET A 214 4.72 14.02 3.01
CA MET A 214 5.37 15.02 2.16
C MET A 214 4.45 15.55 1.05
N LEU A 215 3.76 14.69 0.29
CA LEU A 215 2.95 15.15 -0.84
C LEU A 215 1.71 15.95 -0.44
N PRO A 216 0.93 15.58 0.61
CA PRO A 216 -0.15 16.46 1.06
C PRO A 216 0.37 17.81 1.57
N THR A 217 1.55 17.86 2.21
CA THR A 217 2.19 19.11 2.62
C THR A 217 2.59 19.94 1.40
N MET A 218 3.18 19.32 0.38
CA MET A 218 3.49 19.96 -0.90
C MET A 218 2.25 20.51 -1.60
N ALA A 219 1.11 19.84 -1.47
CA ALA A 219 -0.17 20.32 -1.99
C ALA A 219 -0.82 21.41 -1.13
N GLY A 220 -0.12 21.93 -0.11
CA GLY A 220 -0.60 23.04 0.75
C GLY A 220 -1.56 22.59 1.86
N ALA A 221 -1.68 21.30 2.14
CA ALA A 221 -2.55 20.82 3.22
C ALA A 221 -1.95 21.06 4.61
N ALA A 222 -0.64 21.12 4.76
CA ALA A 222 0.03 21.40 6.02
C ALA A 222 1.19 22.37 5.85
N ASN A 223 1.63 22.98 6.95
CA ASN A 223 2.79 23.85 7.00
C ASN A 223 4.09 23.04 7.01
N ARG A 224 4.09 21.98 7.81
CA ARG A 224 5.27 21.13 8.04
C ARG A 224 4.90 19.65 7.92
N CYS A 225 5.92 18.83 7.67
CA CYS A 225 5.81 17.37 7.79
C CYS A 225 7.10 16.79 8.34
N VAL A 226 6.98 15.73 9.14
CA VAL A 226 8.12 14.93 9.61
C VAL A 226 8.01 13.52 9.04
N ILE A 227 9.13 13.04 8.50
CA ILE A 227 9.20 11.83 7.69
C ILE A 227 10.21 10.81 8.26
N PRO A 228 10.08 9.51 7.98
CA PRO A 228 10.98 8.49 8.53
C PRO A 228 12.43 8.64 8.11
N GLU A 229 12.68 9.21 6.93
CA GLU A 229 14.02 9.34 6.34
C GLU A 229 14.89 10.40 7.03
N HIS A 230 14.27 11.28 7.83
CA HIS A 230 14.99 12.34 8.57
C HIS A 230 14.56 12.39 10.02
N LYS A 231 15.51 12.20 10.94
CA LYS A 231 15.28 12.41 12.37
C LYS A 231 15.18 13.91 12.66
N PHE A 232 14.19 14.30 13.45
CA PHE A 232 13.90 15.71 13.71
C PHE A 232 14.04 16.06 15.19
N GLU A 233 14.41 17.31 15.47
CA GLU A 233 14.40 17.89 16.81
C GLU A 233 13.04 18.48 17.13
N MET A 234 12.54 18.21 18.33
CA MET A 234 11.21 18.66 18.75
C MET A 234 11.15 20.17 18.95
N GLU A 235 12.23 20.74 19.46
CA GLU A 235 12.41 22.17 19.68
C GLU A 235 12.35 22.93 18.36
N ASN A 236 13.05 22.48 17.32
CA ASN A 236 12.99 23.07 15.97
C ASN A 236 11.56 22.97 15.39
N LEU A 237 10.90 21.82 15.52
CA LEU A 237 9.52 21.68 15.05
C LEU A 237 8.56 22.63 15.78
N ALA A 238 8.72 22.80 17.10
CA ALA A 238 7.90 23.68 17.92
C ALA A 238 8.05 25.15 17.51
N GLU A 239 9.30 25.61 17.31
CA GLU A 239 9.62 26.96 16.84
C GLU A 239 8.99 27.23 15.46
N LEU A 240 9.20 26.33 14.50
CA LEU A 240 8.64 26.45 13.15
C LEU A 240 7.12 26.53 13.16
N LEU A 241 6.45 25.67 13.93
CA LEU A 241 4.98 25.67 14.03
C LEU A 241 4.44 26.90 14.75
N ALA A 242 5.17 27.41 15.74
CA ALA A 242 4.82 28.66 16.43
C ALA A 242 4.90 29.87 15.47
N HIS A 243 5.96 29.95 14.67
CA HIS A 243 6.11 30.94 13.60
C HIS A 243 4.96 30.85 12.58
N ASP A 244 4.70 29.65 12.05
CA ASP A 244 3.61 29.42 11.10
C ASP A 244 2.25 29.84 11.67
N ARG A 245 2.02 29.57 12.96
CA ARG A 245 0.82 29.97 13.67
C ARG A 245 0.70 31.49 13.81
N PHE A 246 1.80 32.17 14.15
CA PHE A 246 1.85 33.61 14.29
C PHE A 246 1.59 34.33 12.96
N ASP A 247 2.19 33.85 11.88
CA ASP A 247 2.03 34.42 10.53
C ASP A 247 0.64 34.12 9.91
N ASN A 248 -0.10 33.19 10.48
CA ASN A 248 -1.44 32.84 10.02
C ASN A 248 -2.49 33.76 10.62
N PRO A 249 -3.31 34.50 9.82
CA PRO A 249 -4.36 35.36 10.34
C PRO A 249 -5.38 34.66 11.25
N SER A 250 -5.51 33.35 11.13
CA SER A 250 -6.38 32.51 11.99
C SER A 250 -5.63 31.83 13.13
N ASN A 251 -4.36 32.20 13.38
CA ASN A 251 -3.54 31.74 14.49
C ASN A 251 -3.49 30.22 14.68
N TYR A 252 -3.36 29.43 13.61
CA TYR A 252 -3.17 27.97 13.69
C TYR A 252 -2.02 27.53 12.78
N SER A 253 -1.45 26.37 13.06
CA SER A 253 -0.53 25.70 12.16
C SER A 253 -0.76 24.18 12.15
N VAL A 254 -0.30 23.52 11.09
CA VAL A 254 -0.55 22.12 10.80
C VAL A 254 0.73 21.37 10.53
N VAL A 255 0.90 20.22 11.15
CA VAL A 255 1.98 19.26 10.84
C VAL A 255 1.41 17.88 10.51
N LEU A 256 1.93 17.28 9.45
CA LEU A 256 1.73 15.87 9.13
C LEU A 256 2.91 15.05 9.68
N VAL A 257 2.62 14.02 10.44
CA VAL A 257 3.59 13.16 11.10
C VAL A 257 3.47 11.76 10.52
N SER A 258 4.49 11.31 9.78
CA SER A 258 4.54 9.90 9.34
C SER A 258 4.64 8.96 10.54
N GLU A 259 3.91 7.85 10.54
CA GLU A 259 3.91 6.91 11.66
C GLU A 259 5.29 6.28 11.96
N GLY A 260 6.22 6.32 11.01
CA GLY A 260 7.60 5.88 11.15
C GLY A 260 8.60 7.01 11.43
N ALA A 261 8.15 8.26 11.61
CA ALA A 261 9.03 9.37 11.96
C ALA A 261 9.71 9.15 13.32
N MET A 262 10.91 9.72 13.49
CA MET A 262 11.74 9.51 14.68
C MET A 262 12.29 10.84 15.18
N PHE A 263 12.32 10.99 16.50
CA PHE A 263 13.07 12.08 17.14
C PHE A 263 14.57 11.89 16.98
N GLU A 264 15.34 12.97 17.02
CA GLU A 264 16.79 12.88 17.11
C GLU A 264 17.19 12.14 18.40
N GLY A 265 18.12 11.18 18.30
CA GLY A 265 18.50 10.28 19.41
C GLY A 265 17.47 9.21 19.77
N GLY A 266 16.31 9.19 19.11
CA GLY A 266 15.22 8.22 19.34
C GLY A 266 15.19 7.07 18.31
N GLU A 267 14.29 6.13 18.58
CA GLU A 267 13.92 5.02 17.67
C GLU A 267 12.44 5.13 17.26
N MET A 268 12.02 4.28 16.32
CA MET A 268 10.61 4.20 15.93
C MET A 268 9.71 3.90 17.13
N VAL A 269 8.60 4.58 17.20
CA VAL A 269 7.63 4.43 18.30
C VAL A 269 6.68 3.28 18.01
N PHE A 270 6.70 2.29 18.89
CA PHE A 270 5.80 1.13 18.83
C PHE A 270 4.74 1.22 19.94
N LYS A 271 3.53 0.76 19.68
CA LYS A 271 2.47 0.61 20.70
C LYS A 271 2.75 -0.61 21.60
N GLY A 272 3.71 -0.48 22.52
CA GLY A 272 4.10 -1.55 23.44
C GLY A 272 4.53 -2.83 22.72
N ASP A 273 4.49 -3.97 23.41
CA ASP A 273 4.83 -5.30 22.86
C ASP A 273 3.71 -5.90 21.98
N VAL A 274 2.71 -5.11 21.60
CA VAL A 274 1.57 -5.58 20.81
C VAL A 274 2.04 -5.80 19.37
N LYS A 275 2.24 -7.05 19.02
CA LYS A 275 2.38 -7.48 17.64
C LYS A 275 0.99 -7.62 17.01
N ASP A 276 0.90 -7.34 15.70
CA ASP A 276 -0.31 -7.71 14.97
C ASP A 276 -0.39 -9.26 14.90
N GLN A 277 -1.54 -9.78 14.49
CA GLN A 277 -1.77 -11.23 14.38
C GLN A 277 -0.79 -11.94 13.40
N PHE A 278 0.09 -11.20 12.75
CA PHE A 278 1.11 -11.68 11.82
C PHE A 278 2.54 -11.49 12.34
N GLY A 279 2.70 -11.02 13.59
CA GLY A 279 3.98 -10.86 14.26
C GLY A 279 4.71 -9.53 14.00
N HIS A 280 4.12 -8.58 13.25
CA HIS A 280 4.71 -7.27 13.05
C HIS A 280 4.42 -6.36 14.24
N ALA A 281 5.45 -5.69 14.74
CA ALA A 281 5.30 -4.66 15.76
C ALA A 281 4.39 -3.54 15.24
N LYS A 282 3.35 -3.19 16.03
CA LYS A 282 2.37 -2.18 15.65
C LYS A 282 2.95 -0.79 15.88
N LEU A 283 3.29 -0.09 14.79
CA LEU A 283 3.68 1.32 14.84
C LEU A 283 2.52 2.21 15.28
N GLY A 284 2.86 3.31 15.91
CA GLY A 284 1.93 4.39 16.20
C GLY A 284 2.14 5.02 17.57
N GLY A 285 1.59 6.23 17.70
CA GLY A 285 1.73 7.05 18.88
C GLY A 285 2.77 8.14 18.75
N ILE A 286 3.53 8.22 17.67
CA ILE A 286 4.45 9.33 17.42
C ILE A 286 3.69 10.67 17.36
N GLY A 287 2.53 10.72 16.71
CA GLY A 287 1.69 11.92 16.68
C GLY A 287 1.20 12.34 18.06
N GLU A 288 0.91 11.39 18.96
CA GLU A 288 0.55 11.66 20.34
C GLU A 288 1.74 12.24 21.12
N LEU A 289 2.93 11.64 20.97
CA LEU A 289 4.17 12.15 21.59
C LEU A 289 4.52 13.55 21.09
N VAL A 290 4.47 13.79 19.77
CA VAL A 290 4.65 15.12 19.20
C VAL A 290 3.67 16.11 19.79
N SER A 291 2.40 15.74 19.94
CA SER A 291 1.37 16.61 20.51
C SER A 291 1.66 16.95 21.97
N HIS A 292 2.09 15.96 22.75
CA HIS A 292 2.45 16.17 24.17
C HIS A 292 3.63 17.13 24.31
N ARG A 293 4.72 16.89 23.56
CA ARG A 293 5.91 17.75 23.59
C ARG A 293 5.64 19.16 23.06
N LEU A 294 4.83 19.31 22.00
CA LEU A 294 4.40 20.62 21.51
C LEU A 294 3.64 21.42 22.59
N LYS A 295 2.78 20.75 23.37
CA LYS A 295 2.04 21.40 24.44
C LYS A 295 2.97 21.88 25.54
N GLU A 296 4.00 21.11 25.90
CA GLU A 296 5.02 21.48 26.88
C GLU A 296 5.88 22.67 26.43
N LEU A 297 6.29 22.69 25.15
CA LEU A 297 7.16 23.72 24.58
C LEU A 297 6.41 25.00 24.18
N SER A 298 5.11 24.91 23.94
CA SER A 298 4.30 26.03 23.41
C SER A 298 4.32 27.30 24.27
N PRO A 299 4.45 27.28 25.62
CA PRO A 299 4.55 28.49 26.41
C PRO A 299 5.74 29.37 26.05
N ASP A 300 6.86 28.80 25.64
CA ASP A 300 8.08 29.53 25.28
C ASP A 300 7.85 30.44 24.08
N TYR A 301 6.90 30.08 23.21
CA TYR A 301 6.56 30.79 21.98
C TYR A 301 5.21 31.51 22.04
N ASN A 302 4.48 31.46 23.17
CA ASN A 302 3.13 31.99 23.30
C ASN A 302 2.94 32.83 24.61
N ASN A 303 3.92 33.68 24.95
CA ASN A 303 3.87 34.55 26.13
C ASN A 303 3.56 33.81 27.45
N GLY A 304 4.17 32.65 27.64
CA GLY A 304 3.99 31.82 28.84
C GLY A 304 2.68 31.03 28.90
N LYS A 305 1.85 31.09 27.84
CA LYS A 305 0.57 30.35 27.78
C LYS A 305 0.66 29.14 26.89
N SER A 306 0.21 28.00 27.37
CA SER A 306 0.13 26.77 26.58
C SER A 306 -0.88 26.91 25.44
N VAL A 307 -0.52 26.41 24.24
CA VAL A 307 -1.42 26.33 23.08
C VAL A 307 -2.12 24.97 23.09
N ASN A 308 -3.43 24.96 22.84
CA ASN A 308 -4.19 23.73 22.69
C ASN A 308 -3.87 23.05 21.36
N ILE A 309 -3.94 21.72 21.36
CA ILE A 309 -3.59 20.88 20.22
C ILE A 309 -4.79 20.01 19.84
N ILE A 310 -5.02 19.89 18.53
CA ILE A 310 -5.86 18.82 17.98
C ILE A 310 -4.88 17.74 17.48
N HIS A 311 -4.96 16.55 18.03
CA HIS A 311 -4.26 15.37 17.53
C HIS A 311 -5.25 14.39 16.92
N GLN A 312 -4.96 13.91 15.71
CA GLN A 312 -5.75 12.88 15.04
C GLN A 312 -4.86 11.92 14.28
N LYS A 313 -5.06 10.61 14.48
CA LYS A 313 -4.50 9.57 13.62
C LYS A 313 -5.49 9.29 12.49
N LEU A 314 -5.08 9.52 11.23
CA LEU A 314 -5.95 9.31 10.08
C LEU A 314 -6.18 7.82 9.77
N GLY A 315 -5.12 7.01 9.81
CA GLY A 315 -5.21 5.54 9.73
C GLY A 315 -6.17 5.04 8.64
N TYR A 316 -7.14 4.22 9.01
CA TYR A 316 -8.10 3.63 8.07
C TYR A 316 -8.99 4.63 7.32
N LEU A 317 -9.13 5.86 7.80
CA LEU A 317 -9.92 6.90 7.11
C LEU A 317 -9.37 7.21 5.71
N VAL A 318 -8.05 7.12 5.52
CA VAL A 318 -7.43 7.36 4.23
C VAL A 318 -7.22 6.09 3.39
N ARG A 319 -7.43 4.91 3.98
CA ARG A 319 -7.36 3.60 3.32
C ARG A 319 -8.71 3.16 2.74
N GLY A 320 -9.81 3.50 3.38
CA GLY A 320 -11.16 3.01 3.04
C GLY A 320 -11.82 3.76 1.88
N GLY A 321 -12.94 3.23 1.36
CA GLY A 321 -13.82 3.84 0.36
C GLY A 321 -13.31 3.77 -1.08
N ASP A 322 -14.06 4.40 -1.99
CA ASP A 322 -13.84 4.27 -3.42
C ASP A 322 -12.52 4.93 -3.90
N PRO A 323 -11.90 4.40 -4.96
CA PRO A 323 -10.69 4.98 -5.53
C PRO A 323 -10.96 6.36 -6.16
N ASP A 324 -9.96 7.24 -6.08
CA ASP A 324 -9.95 8.47 -6.86
C ASP A 324 -9.69 8.21 -8.36
N ALA A 325 -9.54 9.27 -9.15
CA ALA A 325 -9.37 9.15 -10.59
C ALA A 325 -8.09 8.39 -10.97
N ILE A 326 -6.97 8.67 -10.29
CA ILE A 326 -5.68 8.03 -10.60
C ILE A 326 -5.70 6.55 -10.20
N ASP A 327 -6.21 6.24 -8.99
CA ASP A 327 -6.38 4.85 -8.54
C ASP A 327 -7.52 4.09 -9.24
N SER A 328 -8.24 4.75 -10.14
CA SER A 328 -9.16 4.10 -11.10
C SER A 328 -8.48 3.83 -12.44
N ILE A 329 -7.64 4.75 -12.92
CA ILE A 329 -7.00 4.69 -14.25
C ILE A 329 -5.74 3.82 -14.24
N VAL A 330 -4.82 4.07 -13.32
CA VAL A 330 -3.52 3.35 -13.26
C VAL A 330 -3.70 1.85 -13.02
N PRO A 331 -4.56 1.40 -12.09
CA PRO A 331 -4.81 -0.03 -11.90
C PRO A 331 -5.38 -0.73 -13.13
N MET A 332 -6.26 -0.03 -13.87
CA MET A 332 -6.78 -0.54 -15.13
C MET A 332 -5.67 -0.71 -16.18
N ALA A 333 -4.77 0.28 -16.28
CA ALA A 333 -3.64 0.22 -17.20
C ALA A 333 -2.65 -0.89 -16.80
N TYR A 334 -2.34 -1.04 -15.51
CA TYR A 334 -1.49 -2.13 -14.99
C TYR A 334 -2.08 -3.50 -15.32
N GLY A 335 -3.38 -3.68 -15.12
CA GLY A 335 -4.07 -4.93 -15.48
C GLY A 335 -3.97 -5.25 -16.97
N ASN A 336 -4.12 -4.25 -17.83
CA ASN A 336 -3.97 -4.43 -19.27
C ASN A 336 -2.53 -4.73 -19.68
N LEU A 337 -1.54 -4.05 -19.09
CA LEU A 337 -0.12 -4.31 -19.33
C LEU A 337 0.28 -5.73 -18.88
N ALA A 338 -0.24 -6.19 -17.74
CA ALA A 338 0.02 -7.56 -17.28
C ALA A 338 -0.49 -8.58 -18.31
N LEU A 339 -1.65 -8.36 -18.91
CA LEU A 339 -2.17 -9.21 -19.98
C LEU A 339 -1.35 -9.10 -21.27
N ASP A 340 -0.85 -7.92 -21.65
CA ASP A 340 0.05 -7.77 -22.81
C ASP A 340 1.30 -8.62 -22.65
N LEU A 341 1.88 -8.65 -21.44
CA LEU A 341 3.05 -9.49 -21.14
C LEU A 341 2.71 -10.98 -21.25
N ILE A 342 1.60 -11.42 -20.67
CA ILE A 342 1.13 -12.82 -20.72
C ILE A 342 0.89 -13.25 -22.17
N LEU A 343 0.22 -12.43 -22.99
CA LEU A 343 -0.05 -12.73 -24.40
C LEU A 343 1.22 -12.84 -25.25
N LYS A 344 2.28 -12.14 -24.86
CA LYS A 344 3.61 -12.23 -25.46
C LYS A 344 4.45 -13.38 -24.88
N GLY A 345 3.93 -14.15 -23.93
CA GLY A 345 4.67 -15.20 -23.22
C GLY A 345 5.75 -14.68 -22.26
N ILE A 346 5.71 -13.39 -21.90
CA ILE A 346 6.65 -12.75 -20.99
C ILE A 346 6.15 -12.88 -19.56
N HIS A 347 6.98 -13.39 -18.67
CA HIS A 347 6.67 -13.55 -17.24
C HIS A 347 7.91 -13.25 -16.38
N GLY A 348 7.79 -13.33 -15.04
CA GLY A 348 8.85 -12.88 -14.14
C GLY A 348 9.00 -11.36 -14.15
N ARG A 349 7.87 -10.64 -14.31
CA ARG A 349 7.88 -9.17 -14.44
C ARG A 349 6.98 -8.53 -13.41
N LEU A 350 7.38 -7.34 -12.97
CA LEU A 350 6.55 -6.38 -12.24
C LEU A 350 6.12 -5.31 -13.24
N VAL A 351 4.80 -5.06 -13.37
CA VAL A 351 4.30 -3.91 -14.12
C VAL A 351 4.57 -2.64 -13.33
N VAL A 352 4.98 -1.57 -13.99
CA VAL A 352 5.40 -0.32 -13.34
C VAL A 352 4.91 0.91 -14.10
N LEU A 353 4.88 2.03 -13.38
CA LEU A 353 4.92 3.37 -13.96
C LEU A 353 6.33 3.92 -13.72
N LYS A 354 7.02 4.34 -14.77
CA LYS A 354 8.37 4.90 -14.68
C LYS A 354 8.49 6.12 -15.58
N ASN A 355 8.87 7.27 -14.99
CA ASN A 355 9.00 8.54 -15.71
C ASN A 355 7.73 8.87 -16.54
N GLY A 356 6.55 8.67 -15.96
CA GLY A 356 5.26 8.93 -16.61
C GLY A 356 4.84 7.94 -17.70
N ARG A 357 5.53 6.80 -17.85
CA ARG A 357 5.23 5.76 -18.83
C ARG A 357 4.95 4.42 -18.17
N TYR A 358 3.97 3.70 -18.69
CA TYR A 358 3.73 2.31 -18.31
C TYR A 358 4.81 1.42 -18.89
N ASP A 359 5.44 0.62 -18.06
CA ASP A 359 6.55 -0.26 -18.39
C ASP A 359 6.56 -1.50 -17.48
N ASN A 360 7.57 -2.32 -17.60
CA ASN A 360 7.76 -3.47 -16.74
C ASN A 360 9.25 -3.68 -16.43
N VAL A 361 9.53 -4.20 -15.26
CA VAL A 361 10.87 -4.52 -14.79
C VAL A 361 10.94 -5.98 -14.34
N PRO A 362 12.12 -6.60 -14.21
CA PRO A 362 12.25 -7.91 -13.58
C PRO A 362 11.64 -7.92 -12.19
N ILE A 363 10.93 -9.01 -11.83
CA ILE A 363 10.18 -9.08 -10.57
C ILE A 363 11.09 -9.09 -9.33
N ASP A 364 12.33 -9.53 -9.46
CA ASP A 364 13.34 -9.58 -8.39
C ASP A 364 13.71 -8.19 -7.83
N VAL A 365 13.38 -7.11 -8.57
CA VAL A 365 13.54 -5.72 -8.07
C VAL A 365 12.87 -5.53 -6.71
N VAL A 366 11.76 -6.21 -6.43
CA VAL A 366 11.01 -6.08 -5.17
C VAL A 366 11.76 -6.62 -3.94
N THR A 367 12.81 -7.41 -4.14
CA THR A 367 13.68 -7.91 -3.06
C THR A 367 14.81 -6.94 -2.71
N GLY A 368 14.90 -5.83 -3.45
CA GLY A 368 15.85 -4.76 -3.19
C GLY A 368 15.47 -3.90 -1.99
N LYS A 369 16.16 -2.76 -1.85
CA LYS A 369 15.81 -1.76 -0.83
C LYS A 369 14.49 -1.10 -1.18
N SER A 370 13.66 -0.84 -0.17
CA SER A 370 12.42 -0.07 -0.32
C SER A 370 12.71 1.31 -0.91
N LYS A 371 11.79 1.80 -1.73
CA LYS A 371 11.84 3.16 -2.26
C LYS A 371 11.50 4.15 -1.14
N ILE A 372 12.34 5.15 -0.96
CA ILE A 372 12.22 6.19 0.06
C ILE A 372 12.26 7.58 -0.58
N VAL A 373 11.93 8.60 0.20
CA VAL A 373 12.06 10.01 -0.24
C VAL A 373 13.54 10.36 -0.38
N ASN A 374 13.92 10.92 -1.53
CA ASN A 374 15.24 11.54 -1.70
C ASN A 374 15.25 12.88 -0.96
N ILE A 375 15.84 12.89 0.25
CA ILE A 375 15.87 14.05 1.14
C ILE A 375 16.59 15.24 0.48
N GLU A 376 17.75 15.00 -0.10
CA GLU A 376 18.59 16.06 -0.69
C GLU A 376 17.83 16.83 -1.79
N LYS A 377 16.97 16.12 -2.52
CA LYS A 377 16.26 16.68 -3.67
C LYS A 377 14.89 17.26 -3.30
N PHE A 378 14.14 16.60 -2.42
CA PHE A 378 12.71 16.87 -2.23
C PHE A 378 12.31 17.34 -0.83
N TYR A 379 13.23 17.35 0.13
CA TYR A 379 12.90 17.71 1.49
C TYR A 379 13.91 18.70 2.10
N ASN A 380 13.40 19.73 2.76
CA ASN A 380 14.20 20.71 3.50
C ASN A 380 14.24 20.29 4.98
N THR A 381 15.38 19.81 5.43
CA THR A 381 15.61 19.28 6.79
C THR A 381 15.52 20.35 7.87
N ASP A 382 15.98 21.58 7.58
CA ASP A 382 15.99 22.70 8.56
C ASP A 382 14.56 23.25 8.75
N ARG A 383 13.76 23.23 7.68
CA ARG A 383 12.40 23.77 7.67
C ARG A 383 11.33 22.72 7.83
N LEU A 384 11.69 21.45 7.90
CA LEU A 384 10.78 20.29 8.03
C LEU A 384 9.59 20.36 7.05
N CYS A 385 9.88 20.62 5.79
CA CYS A 385 8.87 20.74 4.74
C CYS A 385 9.42 20.29 3.38
N PRO A 386 8.54 20.05 2.38
CA PRO A 386 8.98 19.77 1.03
C PRO A 386 9.87 20.89 0.47
N ASN A 387 10.87 20.51 -0.32
CA ASN A 387 11.70 21.45 -1.03
C ASN A 387 10.99 21.92 -2.30
N TYR A 388 10.74 23.22 -2.41
CA TYR A 388 10.06 23.85 -3.54
C TYR A 388 11.05 24.44 -4.57
N ASN A 389 12.35 24.22 -4.39
CA ASN A 389 13.36 24.73 -5.29
C ASN A 389 13.42 23.88 -6.55
N SER A 390 13.15 24.46 -7.69
CA SER A 390 13.34 23.90 -9.02
C SER A 390 12.65 22.53 -9.26
N PHE A 391 11.41 22.60 -9.78
CA PHE A 391 10.74 21.43 -10.37
C PHE A 391 11.14 21.22 -11.84
N GLU A 392 12.03 22.05 -12.36
CA GLU A 392 12.55 21.94 -13.72
C GLU A 392 13.24 20.58 -13.90
N MET A 393 12.92 19.89 -14.97
CA MET A 393 13.38 18.52 -15.28
C MET A 393 12.87 17.41 -14.36
N ASN A 394 12.05 17.71 -13.35
CA ASN A 394 11.42 16.66 -12.55
C ASN A 394 10.18 16.08 -13.24
N PRO A 395 9.92 14.78 -13.13
CA PRO A 395 8.68 14.19 -13.63
C PRO A 395 7.47 14.74 -12.86
N LEU A 396 6.28 14.67 -13.48
CA LEU A 396 5.03 15.09 -12.88
C LEU A 396 4.80 14.46 -11.50
N PHE A 397 5.13 13.19 -11.37
CA PHE A 397 5.18 12.49 -10.10
C PHE A 397 6.62 12.47 -9.61
N ILE A 398 6.93 13.33 -8.63
CA ILE A 398 8.27 13.44 -8.01
C ILE A 398 8.68 12.24 -7.15
N MET A 399 8.00 11.13 -7.31
CA MET A 399 8.21 9.87 -6.59
C MET A 399 8.99 8.87 -7.44
N THR A 400 9.93 9.35 -8.24
CA THR A 400 10.75 8.47 -9.09
C THR A 400 11.63 7.57 -8.23
N SER A 401 11.70 6.31 -8.61
CA SER A 401 12.73 5.38 -8.15
C SER A 401 13.96 5.54 -9.04
N GLU A 402 14.87 6.41 -8.66
CA GLU A 402 16.22 6.46 -9.25
C GLU A 402 17.11 5.39 -8.66
#